data_0f9aa7edd6b5eb80c286162c31cbe7d6
#
_entry.id   0f9aa7edd6b5eb80c286162c31cbe7d6
#
_cell.length_a   1.000
_cell.length_b   1.000
_cell.length_c   1.000
_cell.angle_alpha   90.00
_cell.angle_beta   90.00
_cell.angle_gamma   90.00
#
_symmetry.space_group_name_H-M   'P 1'
#
loop_
_entity.id
_entity.type
_entity.pdbx_description
1 polymer ?
#
loop_
_entity_poly.entity_id
_entity_poly.type
_entity_poly.pdbx_seq_one_letter_code
_entity_poly.pdbx_strand_id
1 'polypeptide(L)'
;MKKKTVLFSVGLFGTLLGGGTTVLAADAADTMPDISNKQISVGYYHNWEAERGAGYRGGKPSNLALDKINSFYNVIAVAFMKGEGIPTFKPYNISDQEFRQKVASLNNEGRAVLMSLGGADSHIELHKGEEQAFANEIIRLVERYGFDGLDIDLEQTAVAAGDNQSVIPAALKIVREHYQKENKHFIISMAPEFPYLRNNQAYTPYVRALENEYDFIAPQLYNQAGDGISIGTEWIAQNNDSRKYDFLYGISKSFNEGSGGFIQIPANKLAIGIPANEDAAANGFIKDPTTVYQVF
;
A
#
# COMPACT_ATOMS: atom_id res chain seq x y z
N MET A 1 9.39 -35.77 -72.28
CA MET A 1 7.99 -35.49 -71.89
C MET A 1 7.78 -35.95 -70.44
N LYS A 2 7.72 -35.08 -69.48
CA LYS A 2 7.51 -35.37 -68.03
C LYS A 2 6.05 -35.09 -67.71
N LYS A 3 5.31 -36.16 -67.32
CA LYS A 3 3.92 -36.05 -66.83
C LYS A 3 3.92 -35.46 -65.43
N LYS A 4 3.17 -34.39 -65.21
CA LYS A 4 2.87 -33.84 -63.88
C LYS A 4 1.60 -34.47 -63.32
N THR A 5 1.72 -35.16 -62.18
CA THR A 5 0.60 -35.67 -61.42
C THR A 5 0.10 -34.57 -60.48
N VAL A 6 -1.17 -34.21 -60.59
CA VAL A 6 -1.85 -33.29 -59.69
C VAL A 6 -2.60 -34.15 -58.68
N LEU A 7 -2.21 -34.01 -57.38
CA LEU A 7 -2.96 -34.57 -56.26
C LEU A 7 -4.01 -33.53 -55.79
N PHE A 8 -5.28 -33.92 -55.86
CA PHE A 8 -6.35 -33.23 -55.16
C PHE A 8 -6.46 -33.78 -53.74
N SER A 9 -6.18 -32.94 -52.72
CA SER A 9 -6.51 -33.24 -51.34
C SER A 9 -7.89 -32.66 -51.01
N VAL A 10 -8.84 -33.52 -50.67
CA VAL A 10 -10.15 -33.12 -50.15
C VAL A 10 -9.96 -32.77 -48.69
N GLY A 11 -10.10 -31.49 -48.38
CA GLY A 11 -10.09 -31.00 -47.00
C GLY A 11 -11.44 -31.26 -46.35
N LEU A 12 -11.42 -32.06 -45.29
CA LEU A 12 -12.55 -32.24 -44.37
C LEU A 12 -12.69 -30.99 -43.51
N PHE A 13 -13.76 -30.21 -43.69
CA PHE A 13 -14.12 -29.12 -42.80
C PHE A 13 -14.70 -29.71 -41.52
N GLY A 14 -13.85 -29.86 -40.50
CA GLY A 14 -14.28 -30.04 -39.13
C GLY A 14 -14.66 -28.69 -38.55
N THR A 15 -15.93 -28.46 -38.23
CA THR A 15 -16.39 -27.36 -37.41
C THR A 15 -15.89 -27.58 -35.98
N LEU A 16 -14.74 -27.01 -35.63
CA LEU A 16 -14.35 -26.80 -34.25
C LEU A 16 -15.28 -25.75 -33.65
N LEU A 17 -16.22 -26.21 -32.82
CA LEU A 17 -16.86 -25.37 -31.82
C LEU A 17 -15.74 -24.85 -30.88
N GLY A 18 -15.26 -23.65 -31.16
CA GLY A 18 -14.32 -22.95 -30.32
C GLY A 18 -15.02 -22.56 -29.05
N GLY A 19 -14.87 -23.38 -28.01
CA GLY A 19 -14.99 -22.89 -26.65
C GLY A 19 -13.91 -21.81 -26.48
N GLY A 20 -14.32 -20.56 -26.51
CA GLY A 20 -13.43 -19.44 -26.18
C GLY A 20 -12.96 -19.62 -24.75
N THR A 21 -11.78 -20.21 -24.56
CA THR A 21 -11.01 -19.97 -23.38
C THR A 21 -10.66 -18.48 -23.47
N THR A 22 -11.38 -17.66 -22.73
CA THR A 22 -10.89 -16.35 -22.36
C THR A 22 -9.55 -16.60 -21.70
N VAL A 23 -8.46 -16.40 -22.42
CA VAL A 23 -7.15 -16.23 -21.83
C VAL A 23 -7.34 -14.99 -20.94
N LEU A 24 -7.50 -15.22 -19.64
CA LEU A 24 -7.41 -14.15 -18.67
C LEU A 24 -6.07 -13.49 -18.96
N ALA A 25 -6.07 -12.18 -19.24
CA ALA A 25 -4.84 -11.43 -19.36
C ALA A 25 -3.94 -11.79 -18.18
N ALA A 26 -2.64 -11.97 -18.44
CA ALA A 26 -1.65 -12.23 -17.40
C ALA A 26 -1.97 -11.31 -16.23
N ASP A 27 -2.30 -11.91 -15.10
CA ASP A 27 -2.89 -11.18 -14.02
C ASP A 27 -1.80 -10.62 -13.11
N ALA A 28 -2.15 -9.67 -12.28
CA ALA A 28 -1.24 -8.90 -11.45
C ALA A 28 -0.37 -9.79 -10.54
N ALA A 29 -0.94 -10.85 -9.97
CA ALA A 29 -0.19 -11.84 -9.22
C ALA A 29 0.93 -12.51 -10.05
N ASP A 30 0.88 -12.40 -11.38
CA ASP A 30 1.92 -12.93 -12.26
C ASP A 30 3.14 -12.02 -12.38
N THR A 31 3.00 -10.71 -12.20
CA THR A 31 4.07 -9.75 -12.50
C THR A 31 4.67 -9.06 -11.29
N MET A 32 3.88 -8.71 -10.27
CA MET A 32 4.31 -7.92 -9.10
C MET A 32 5.38 -6.88 -9.48
N PRO A 33 4.97 -5.69 -10.01
CA PRO A 33 5.90 -4.71 -10.58
C PRO A 33 7.04 -4.35 -9.63
N ASP A 34 8.27 -4.39 -10.11
CA ASP A 34 9.46 -4.00 -9.33
C ASP A 34 9.47 -2.48 -9.10
N ILE A 35 9.47 -2.08 -7.84
CA ILE A 35 9.55 -0.68 -7.40
C ILE A 35 10.93 -0.30 -6.81
N SER A 36 11.87 -1.25 -6.70
CA SER A 36 13.14 -1.08 -5.96
C SER A 36 14.04 0.04 -6.50
N ASN A 37 13.96 0.33 -7.81
CA ASN A 37 14.75 1.34 -8.48
C ASN A 37 13.92 2.54 -8.97
N LYS A 38 12.73 2.74 -8.40
CA LYS A 38 11.82 3.84 -8.76
C LYS A 38 11.72 4.84 -7.63
N GLN A 39 11.64 6.11 -7.98
CA GLN A 39 11.08 7.09 -7.07
C GLN A 39 9.59 6.79 -6.94
N ILE A 40 9.14 6.44 -5.73
CA ILE A 40 7.75 6.05 -5.49
C ILE A 40 6.89 7.26 -5.13
N SER A 41 5.67 7.26 -5.66
CA SER A 41 4.60 8.16 -5.26
C SER A 41 3.38 7.31 -4.93
N VAL A 42 2.98 7.31 -3.66
CA VAL A 42 1.88 6.48 -3.15
C VAL A 42 0.60 7.28 -3.11
N GLY A 43 -0.49 6.71 -3.64
CA GLY A 43 -1.84 7.25 -3.50
C GLY A 43 -2.74 6.26 -2.75
N TYR A 44 -3.42 6.71 -1.69
CA TYR A 44 -4.44 5.91 -1.02
C TYR A 44 -5.77 6.02 -1.75
N TYR A 45 -6.30 4.86 -2.14
CA TYR A 45 -7.58 4.73 -2.83
C TYR A 45 -8.67 4.29 -1.86
N HIS A 46 -9.75 5.05 -1.78
CA HIS A 46 -10.91 4.73 -0.96
C HIS A 46 -11.78 3.67 -1.63
N ASN A 47 -11.80 2.47 -1.08
CA ASN A 47 -12.70 1.37 -1.49
C ASN A 47 -14.08 1.51 -0.82
N TRP A 48 -14.62 2.72 -0.79
CA TRP A 48 -15.97 3.04 -0.33
C TRP A 48 -16.43 4.36 -0.96
N GLU A 49 -17.74 4.60 -0.91
CA GLU A 49 -18.28 5.91 -1.26
C GLU A 49 -18.38 6.77 -0.01
N ALA A 50 -17.67 7.88 0.00
CA ALA A 50 -17.80 8.87 1.06
C ALA A 50 -18.96 9.83 0.78
N GLU A 51 -19.71 10.18 1.81
CA GLU A 51 -20.79 11.13 1.75
C GLU A 51 -20.28 12.58 1.65
N ARG A 52 -21.16 13.48 1.21
CA ARG A 52 -20.88 14.91 1.26
C ARG A 52 -20.73 15.34 2.72
N GLY A 53 -19.67 16.08 3.01
CA GLY A 53 -19.36 16.50 4.38
C GLY A 53 -18.44 15.54 5.14
N ALA A 54 -18.01 14.42 4.52
CA ALA A 54 -17.09 13.48 5.15
C ALA A 54 -15.66 14.03 5.33
N GLY A 55 -15.27 15.04 4.55
CA GLY A 55 -13.95 15.69 4.71
C GLY A 55 -13.89 16.63 5.90
N TYR A 56 -12.71 16.89 6.39
CA TYR A 56 -12.46 17.77 7.56
C TYR A 56 -12.89 19.23 7.35
N ARG A 57 -13.05 19.67 6.10
CA ARG A 57 -13.59 20.98 5.73
C ARG A 57 -15.02 20.91 5.18
N GLY A 58 -15.67 19.75 5.30
CA GLY A 58 -17.02 19.52 4.83
C GLY A 58 -17.14 19.20 3.34
N GLY A 59 -16.02 18.90 2.67
CA GLY A 59 -15.99 18.45 1.28
C GLY A 59 -16.41 17.00 1.12
N LYS A 60 -16.36 16.55 -0.12
CA LYS A 60 -16.59 15.16 -0.51
C LYS A 60 -15.37 14.65 -1.27
N PRO A 61 -14.78 13.52 -0.87
CA PRO A 61 -13.77 12.85 -1.68
C PRO A 61 -14.32 12.51 -3.07
N SER A 62 -13.49 12.56 -4.09
CA SER A 62 -13.91 12.16 -5.43
C SER A 62 -14.11 10.65 -5.49
N ASN A 63 -15.27 10.21 -6.03
CA ASN A 63 -15.50 8.82 -6.37
C ASN A 63 -14.81 8.50 -7.69
N LEU A 64 -13.52 8.23 -7.61
CA LEU A 64 -12.70 7.89 -8.76
C LEU A 64 -12.66 6.37 -8.93
N ALA A 65 -12.77 5.88 -10.17
CA ALA A 65 -12.53 4.48 -10.42
C ALA A 65 -11.02 4.17 -10.26
N LEU A 66 -10.68 2.98 -9.75
CA LEU A 66 -9.30 2.58 -9.44
C LEU A 66 -8.34 2.78 -10.64
N ASP A 67 -8.77 2.40 -11.83
CA ASP A 67 -8.01 2.54 -13.08
C ASP A 67 -7.96 3.98 -13.64
N LYS A 68 -8.55 4.96 -12.94
CA LYS A 68 -8.55 6.40 -13.32
C LYS A 68 -7.70 7.25 -12.40
N ILE A 69 -6.97 6.63 -11.47
CA ILE A 69 -6.01 7.34 -10.61
C ILE A 69 -4.92 7.95 -11.48
N ASN A 70 -4.58 9.21 -11.18
CA ASN A 70 -3.52 9.93 -11.90
C ASN A 70 -2.23 9.11 -11.98
N SER A 71 -1.60 9.07 -13.16
CA SER A 71 -0.37 8.32 -13.42
C SER A 71 0.85 8.81 -12.63
N PHE A 72 0.75 9.95 -11.97
CA PHE A 72 1.75 10.41 -10.99
C PHE A 72 1.95 9.38 -9.87
N TYR A 73 0.87 8.73 -9.41
CA TYR A 73 0.95 7.70 -8.38
C TYR A 73 1.33 6.36 -9.01
N ASN A 74 2.52 5.86 -8.72
CA ASN A 74 3.00 4.58 -9.24
C ASN A 74 2.87 3.41 -8.24
N VAL A 75 2.45 3.71 -7.01
CA VAL A 75 2.00 2.74 -6.01
C VAL A 75 0.62 3.18 -5.51
N ILE A 76 -0.35 2.28 -5.53
CA ILE A 76 -1.70 2.54 -5.05
C ILE A 76 -1.99 1.64 -3.85
N ALA A 77 -2.25 2.26 -2.69
CA ALA A 77 -2.69 1.55 -1.49
C ALA A 77 -4.23 1.55 -1.44
N VAL A 78 -4.84 0.37 -1.58
CA VAL A 78 -6.30 0.21 -1.57
C VAL A 78 -6.79 0.04 -0.14
N ALA A 79 -7.47 1.04 0.39
CA ALA A 79 -8.05 1.09 1.72
C ALA A 79 -9.44 0.46 1.74
N PHE A 80 -9.78 -0.52 2.59
CA PHE A 80 -8.91 -1.21 3.55
C PHE A 80 -9.24 -2.70 3.62
N MET A 81 -8.24 -3.52 3.91
CA MET A 81 -8.40 -4.86 4.44
C MET A 81 -8.69 -4.75 5.94
N LYS A 82 -9.84 -5.22 6.40
CA LYS A 82 -10.30 -5.11 7.79
C LYS A 82 -11.34 -6.17 8.12
N GLY A 83 -11.81 -6.18 9.35
CA GLY A 83 -12.84 -7.10 9.86
C GLY A 83 -12.43 -7.73 11.18
N GLU A 84 -13.40 -8.32 11.87
CA GLU A 84 -13.18 -9.10 13.09
C GLU A 84 -12.56 -10.47 12.74
N GLY A 85 -11.74 -11.00 13.64
CA GLY A 85 -10.97 -12.22 13.40
C GLY A 85 -9.90 -12.02 12.33
N ILE A 86 -9.81 -12.95 11.35
CA ILE A 86 -8.87 -12.79 10.25
C ILE A 86 -9.37 -11.68 9.31
N PRO A 87 -8.64 -10.56 9.17
CA PRO A 87 -9.03 -9.47 8.30
C PRO A 87 -9.17 -9.93 6.85
N THR A 88 -10.13 -9.35 6.12
CA THR A 88 -10.36 -9.65 4.71
C THR A 88 -10.66 -8.39 3.90
N PHE A 89 -10.80 -8.54 2.60
CA PHE A 89 -11.09 -7.46 1.66
C PHE A 89 -12.15 -7.89 0.66
N LYS A 90 -13.00 -6.92 0.29
CA LYS A 90 -13.95 -7.06 -0.82
C LYS A 90 -14.08 -5.72 -1.56
N PRO A 91 -14.09 -5.71 -2.90
CA PRO A 91 -14.35 -4.52 -3.68
C PRO A 91 -15.72 -3.91 -3.38
N TYR A 92 -15.78 -2.58 -3.30
CA TYR A 92 -17.01 -1.85 -3.09
C TYR A 92 -17.71 -1.57 -4.42
N ASN A 93 -18.99 -1.94 -4.52
CA ASN A 93 -19.90 -1.68 -5.65
C ASN A 93 -19.44 -2.13 -7.04
N ILE A 94 -18.45 -3.00 -7.13
CA ILE A 94 -18.03 -3.63 -8.40
C ILE A 94 -17.80 -5.12 -8.17
N SER A 95 -17.83 -5.91 -9.26
CA SER A 95 -17.54 -7.33 -9.17
C SER A 95 -16.05 -7.59 -8.93
N ASP A 96 -15.74 -8.76 -8.38
CA ASP A 96 -14.35 -9.21 -8.19
C ASP A 96 -13.57 -9.22 -9.52
N GLN A 97 -14.24 -9.64 -10.59
CA GLN A 97 -13.63 -9.68 -11.93
C GLN A 97 -13.32 -8.26 -12.44
N GLU A 98 -14.23 -7.31 -12.26
CA GLU A 98 -14.01 -5.93 -12.66
C GLU A 98 -12.88 -5.29 -11.87
N PHE A 99 -12.85 -5.52 -10.55
CA PHE A 99 -11.76 -5.02 -9.71
C PHE A 99 -10.40 -5.57 -10.17
N ARG A 100 -10.31 -6.90 -10.40
CA ARG A 100 -9.10 -7.54 -10.91
C ARG A 100 -8.64 -6.95 -12.24
N GLN A 101 -9.56 -6.68 -13.18
CA GLN A 101 -9.24 -6.05 -14.46
C GLN A 101 -8.67 -4.63 -14.27
N LYS A 102 -9.18 -3.86 -13.31
CA LYS A 102 -8.66 -2.53 -13.00
C LYS A 102 -7.25 -2.60 -12.39
N VAL A 103 -7.00 -3.56 -11.51
CA VAL A 103 -5.65 -3.83 -10.99
C VAL A 103 -4.70 -4.21 -12.13
N ALA A 104 -5.09 -5.14 -12.99
CA ALA A 104 -4.29 -5.55 -14.15
C ALA A 104 -3.98 -4.38 -15.10
N SER A 105 -4.93 -3.46 -15.30
CA SER A 105 -4.70 -2.25 -16.10
C SER A 105 -3.59 -1.38 -15.50
N LEU A 106 -3.58 -1.17 -14.18
CA LEU A 106 -2.53 -0.42 -13.49
C LEU A 106 -1.17 -1.14 -13.56
N ASN A 107 -1.15 -2.46 -13.39
CA ASN A 107 0.08 -3.24 -13.51
C ASN A 107 0.68 -3.19 -14.93
N ASN A 108 -0.15 -3.17 -15.98
CA ASN A 108 0.30 -3.00 -17.36
C ASN A 108 0.99 -1.64 -17.59
N GLU A 109 0.70 -0.64 -16.76
CA GLU A 109 1.39 0.65 -16.72
C GLU A 109 2.66 0.62 -15.85
N GLY A 110 3.01 -0.55 -15.26
CA GLY A 110 4.13 -0.70 -14.34
C GLY A 110 3.87 -0.12 -12.95
N ARG A 111 2.61 0.06 -12.56
CA ARG A 111 2.16 0.57 -11.27
C ARG A 111 1.80 -0.58 -10.34
N ALA A 112 2.23 -0.50 -9.08
CA ALA A 112 1.92 -1.51 -8.08
C ALA A 112 0.62 -1.17 -7.33
N VAL A 113 -0.15 -2.19 -6.98
CA VAL A 113 -1.40 -2.05 -6.22
C VAL A 113 -1.30 -2.86 -4.94
N LEU A 114 -1.26 -2.19 -3.81
CA LEU A 114 -1.15 -2.79 -2.49
C LEU A 114 -2.52 -2.84 -1.82
N MET A 115 -2.74 -3.86 -1.03
CA MET A 115 -3.85 -3.96 -0.10
C MET A 115 -3.44 -3.29 1.21
N SER A 116 -4.15 -2.26 1.67
CA SER A 116 -3.85 -1.57 2.93
C SER A 116 -4.64 -2.20 4.08
N LEU A 117 -3.91 -2.61 5.13
CA LEU A 117 -4.45 -3.29 6.31
C LEU A 117 -4.67 -2.27 7.43
N GLY A 118 -5.90 -2.04 7.82
CA GLY A 118 -6.19 -1.19 8.98
C GLY A 118 -7.08 0.00 8.68
N GLY A 119 -6.53 1.19 8.86
CA GLY A 119 -7.23 2.48 8.86
C GLY A 119 -7.79 2.86 10.23
N ALA A 120 -8.15 4.14 10.40
CA ALA A 120 -8.53 4.75 11.68
C ALA A 120 -9.70 4.06 12.41
N ASP A 121 -10.64 3.48 11.68
CA ASP A 121 -11.84 2.82 12.24
C ASP A 121 -11.66 1.30 12.37
N SER A 122 -10.45 0.79 12.26
CA SER A 122 -10.18 -0.65 12.26
C SER A 122 -9.92 -1.18 13.66
N HIS A 123 -10.58 -2.30 13.99
CA HIS A 123 -10.41 -3.05 15.24
C HIS A 123 -9.70 -4.39 15.01
N ILE A 124 -8.63 -4.38 14.20
CA ILE A 124 -7.85 -5.58 13.93
C ILE A 124 -7.18 -6.04 15.22
N GLU A 125 -7.43 -7.30 15.59
CA GLU A 125 -6.85 -7.95 16.73
C GLU A 125 -6.59 -9.42 16.40
N LEU A 126 -5.33 -9.76 16.15
CA LEU A 126 -4.87 -11.11 15.85
C LEU A 126 -4.17 -11.73 17.07
N HIS A 127 -4.26 -13.06 17.18
CA HIS A 127 -3.69 -13.81 18.28
C HIS A 127 -2.67 -14.84 17.80
N LYS A 128 -1.74 -15.22 18.68
CA LYS A 128 -0.75 -16.27 18.39
C LYS A 128 -1.41 -17.54 17.89
N GLY A 129 -0.87 -18.10 16.81
CA GLY A 129 -1.42 -19.25 16.11
C GLY A 129 -2.26 -18.90 14.88
N GLU A 130 -2.55 -17.61 14.66
CA GLU A 130 -3.30 -17.13 13.49
C GLU A 130 -2.40 -16.72 12.31
N GLU A 131 -1.06 -16.80 12.45
CA GLU A 131 -0.09 -16.38 11.44
C GLU A 131 -0.33 -17.05 10.10
N GLN A 132 -0.53 -18.37 10.10
CA GLN A 132 -0.77 -19.12 8.85
C GLN A 132 -2.14 -18.83 8.25
N ALA A 133 -3.17 -18.66 9.08
CA ALA A 133 -4.52 -18.34 8.62
C ALA A 133 -4.54 -16.94 7.97
N PHE A 134 -3.89 -15.98 8.59
CA PHE A 134 -3.77 -14.61 8.05
C PHE A 134 -2.93 -14.58 6.77
N ALA A 135 -1.80 -15.29 6.74
CA ALA A 135 -0.99 -15.43 5.51
C ALA A 135 -1.78 -16.06 4.36
N ASN A 136 -2.53 -17.11 4.64
CA ASN A 136 -3.38 -17.77 3.62
C ASN A 136 -4.47 -16.84 3.08
N GLU A 137 -5.05 -15.99 3.93
CA GLU A 137 -6.04 -15.01 3.50
C GLU A 137 -5.41 -13.92 2.61
N ILE A 138 -4.21 -13.43 2.97
CA ILE A 138 -3.47 -12.49 2.10
C ILE A 138 -3.20 -13.12 0.74
N ILE A 139 -2.65 -14.35 0.70
CA ILE A 139 -2.38 -15.05 -0.56
C ILE A 139 -3.67 -15.23 -1.36
N ARG A 140 -4.77 -15.66 -0.73
CA ARG A 140 -6.07 -15.79 -1.39
C ARG A 140 -6.55 -14.49 -2.04
N LEU A 141 -6.36 -13.36 -1.36
CA LEU A 141 -6.74 -12.03 -1.86
C LEU A 141 -5.83 -11.57 -3.00
N VAL A 142 -4.54 -11.83 -2.91
CA VAL A 142 -3.57 -11.58 -4.00
C VAL A 142 -3.96 -12.36 -5.24
N GLU A 143 -4.18 -13.67 -5.12
CA GLU A 143 -4.59 -14.53 -6.25
C GLU A 143 -5.95 -14.15 -6.83
N ARG A 144 -6.87 -13.68 -5.99
CA ARG A 144 -8.21 -13.28 -6.43
C ARG A 144 -8.25 -11.94 -7.12
N TYR A 145 -7.53 -10.94 -6.61
CA TYR A 145 -7.64 -9.55 -7.04
C TYR A 145 -6.41 -9.00 -7.75
N GLY A 146 -5.29 -9.72 -7.68
CA GLY A 146 -4.04 -9.33 -8.31
C GLY A 146 -3.24 -8.28 -7.55
N PHE A 147 -3.39 -8.18 -6.24
CA PHE A 147 -2.57 -7.28 -5.43
C PHE A 147 -1.09 -7.64 -5.50
N ASP A 148 -0.23 -6.63 -5.43
CA ASP A 148 1.23 -6.75 -5.52
C ASP A 148 1.91 -6.75 -4.16
N GLY A 149 1.17 -6.50 -3.10
CA GLY A 149 1.70 -6.39 -1.76
C GLY A 149 0.68 -5.99 -0.72
N LEU A 150 1.18 -5.75 0.49
CA LEU A 150 0.38 -5.27 1.62
C LEU A 150 1.06 -4.07 2.28
N ASP A 151 0.25 -3.08 2.60
CA ASP A 151 0.60 -1.91 3.39
C ASP A 151 0.02 -2.06 4.80
N ILE A 152 0.83 -1.84 5.84
CA ILE A 152 0.40 -1.88 7.24
C ILE A 152 0.03 -0.46 7.66
N ASP A 153 -1.28 -0.17 7.74
CA ASP A 153 -1.84 1.12 8.16
C ASP A 153 -2.66 0.96 9.46
N LEU A 154 -2.05 0.32 10.45
CA LEU A 154 -2.65 0.21 11.77
C LEU A 154 -2.49 1.52 12.53
N GLU A 155 -3.58 1.97 13.14
CA GLU A 155 -3.62 3.23 13.85
C GLU A 155 -4.10 3.04 15.30
N GLN A 156 -3.73 3.98 16.16
CA GLN A 156 -4.17 4.07 17.55
C GLN A 156 -3.99 2.74 18.31
N THR A 157 -5.07 2.23 18.92
CA THR A 157 -5.02 1.01 19.75
C THR A 157 -4.79 -0.26 18.94
N ALA A 158 -5.17 -0.31 17.66
CA ALA A 158 -4.97 -1.48 16.82
C ALA A 158 -3.47 -1.81 16.62
N VAL A 159 -2.58 -0.84 16.72
CA VAL A 159 -1.12 -1.05 16.58
C VAL A 159 -0.61 -2.09 17.57
N ALA A 160 -1.11 -2.11 18.80
CA ALA A 160 -0.67 -3.01 19.85
C ALA A 160 -1.79 -3.95 20.36
N ALA A 161 -2.90 -4.06 19.64
CA ALA A 161 -4.00 -4.96 20.01
C ALA A 161 -3.59 -6.43 19.89
N GLY A 162 -4.03 -7.26 20.81
CA GLY A 162 -3.75 -8.68 20.83
C GLY A 162 -2.26 -9.00 20.67
N ASP A 163 -1.95 -9.84 19.70
CA ASP A 163 -0.60 -10.20 19.31
C ASP A 163 -0.20 -9.64 17.94
N ASN A 164 -0.86 -8.56 17.46
CA ASN A 164 -0.62 -7.97 16.14
C ASN A 164 0.86 -7.73 15.83
N GLN A 165 1.61 -7.21 16.82
CA GLN A 165 3.04 -6.89 16.68
C GLN A 165 3.94 -8.09 16.37
N SER A 166 3.48 -9.32 16.63
CA SER A 166 4.20 -10.56 16.33
C SER A 166 3.56 -11.35 15.19
N VAL A 167 2.24 -11.44 15.16
CA VAL A 167 1.47 -12.24 14.20
C VAL A 167 1.54 -11.66 12.80
N ILE A 168 1.33 -10.34 12.65
CA ILE A 168 1.35 -9.70 11.34
C ILE A 168 2.72 -9.81 10.66
N PRO A 169 3.85 -9.48 11.31
CA PRO A 169 5.16 -9.69 10.70
C PRO A 169 5.45 -11.14 10.34
N ALA A 170 5.07 -12.09 11.21
CA ALA A 170 5.27 -13.51 10.93
C ALA A 170 4.46 -13.99 9.73
N ALA A 171 3.20 -13.59 9.62
CA ALA A 171 2.35 -13.89 8.47
C ALA A 171 2.92 -13.30 7.17
N LEU A 172 3.39 -12.05 7.20
CA LEU A 172 3.98 -11.40 6.03
C LEU A 172 5.28 -12.09 5.55
N LYS A 173 6.07 -12.64 6.45
CA LYS A 173 7.23 -13.47 6.07
C LYS A 173 6.81 -14.74 5.35
N ILE A 174 5.75 -15.41 5.80
CA ILE A 174 5.18 -16.58 5.12
C ILE A 174 4.72 -16.20 3.71
N VAL A 175 4.01 -15.07 3.56
CA VAL A 175 3.57 -14.58 2.24
C VAL A 175 4.76 -14.24 1.35
N ARG A 176 5.78 -13.55 1.87
CA ARG A 176 7.00 -13.21 1.13
C ARG A 176 7.72 -14.47 0.63
N GLU A 177 7.90 -15.46 1.48
CA GLU A 177 8.50 -16.75 1.11
C GLU A 177 7.68 -17.50 0.06
N HIS A 178 6.35 -17.42 0.14
CA HIS A 178 5.47 -18.02 -0.87
C HIS A 178 5.75 -17.48 -2.26
N TYR A 179 5.77 -16.14 -2.42
CA TYR A 179 5.99 -15.51 -3.73
C TYR A 179 7.45 -15.54 -4.18
N GLN A 180 8.42 -15.55 -3.29
CA GLN A 180 9.83 -15.74 -3.63
C GLN A 180 10.10 -17.08 -4.34
N LYS A 181 9.38 -18.15 -4.00
CA LYS A 181 9.46 -19.45 -4.70
C LYS A 181 9.03 -19.37 -6.16
N GLU A 182 8.24 -18.37 -6.49
CA GLU A 182 7.77 -18.06 -7.85
C GLU A 182 8.59 -16.95 -8.53
N ASN A 183 9.70 -16.52 -7.92
CA ASN A 183 10.52 -15.38 -8.35
C ASN A 183 9.74 -14.06 -8.42
N LYS A 184 8.78 -13.88 -7.52
CA LYS A 184 7.97 -12.67 -7.38
C LYS A 184 8.34 -11.93 -6.10
N HIS A 185 8.28 -10.61 -6.13
CA HIS A 185 8.58 -9.76 -4.98
C HIS A 185 7.28 -9.15 -4.42
N PHE A 186 6.70 -9.80 -3.41
CA PHE A 186 5.55 -9.26 -2.68
C PHE A 186 5.96 -8.03 -1.89
N ILE A 187 5.39 -6.86 -2.20
CA ILE A 187 5.76 -5.57 -1.60
C ILE A 187 5.19 -5.48 -0.19
N ILE A 188 6.00 -5.01 0.76
CA ILE A 188 5.58 -4.74 2.15
C ILE A 188 5.87 -3.28 2.47
N SER A 189 4.85 -2.50 2.79
CA SER A 189 4.98 -1.12 3.26
C SER A 189 4.30 -0.90 4.60
N MET A 190 4.59 0.25 5.23
CA MET A 190 3.99 0.66 6.49
C MET A 190 3.69 2.16 6.44
N ALA A 191 2.54 2.54 7.03
CA ALA A 191 2.10 3.93 7.16
C ALA A 191 1.86 4.32 8.62
N PRO A 192 2.88 4.23 9.50
CA PRO A 192 2.72 4.51 10.92
C PRO A 192 2.41 5.98 11.20
N GLU A 193 1.56 6.25 12.18
CA GLU A 193 1.53 7.56 12.84
C GLU A 193 2.94 7.84 13.39
N PHE A 194 3.56 8.97 13.00
CA PHE A 194 4.99 9.19 13.27
C PHE A 194 5.41 9.11 14.75
N PRO A 195 4.58 9.46 15.74
CA PRO A 195 4.97 9.33 17.14
C PRO A 195 5.25 7.89 17.58
N TYR A 196 4.58 6.91 16.95
CA TYR A 196 4.80 5.48 17.25
C TYR A 196 6.12 4.92 16.68
N LEU A 197 6.85 5.71 15.90
CA LEU A 197 8.22 5.40 15.46
C LEU A 197 9.31 5.90 16.41
N ARG A 198 8.95 6.51 17.54
CA ARG A 198 9.93 6.77 18.59
C ARG A 198 10.45 5.46 19.17
N ASN A 199 11.66 5.49 19.70
CA ASN A 199 12.27 4.33 20.32
C ASN A 199 11.34 3.69 21.36
N ASN A 200 11.14 2.36 21.23
CA ASN A 200 10.28 1.55 22.09
C ASN A 200 8.77 1.88 22.03
N GLN A 201 8.33 2.65 21.03
CA GLN A 201 6.91 2.87 20.79
C GLN A 201 6.27 1.74 19.94
N ALA A 202 4.95 1.80 19.79
CA ALA A 202 4.13 0.68 19.35
C ALA A 202 4.44 0.14 17.94
N TYR A 203 4.98 0.96 17.03
CA TYR A 203 5.35 0.51 15.68
C TYR A 203 6.76 -0.10 15.58
N THR A 204 7.61 0.12 16.58
CA THR A 204 9.01 -0.38 16.54
C THR A 204 9.11 -1.90 16.43
N PRO A 205 8.22 -2.72 17.04
CA PRO A 205 8.25 -4.17 16.84
C PRO A 205 8.05 -4.60 15.38
N TYR A 206 7.13 -3.94 14.63
CA TYR A 206 6.91 -4.24 13.20
C TYR A 206 8.16 -3.94 12.37
N VAL A 207 8.72 -2.74 12.55
CA VAL A 207 9.91 -2.32 11.80
C VAL A 207 11.09 -3.24 12.06
N ARG A 208 11.34 -3.61 13.31
CA ARG A 208 12.41 -4.56 13.68
C ARG A 208 12.16 -5.95 13.13
N ALA A 209 10.94 -6.47 13.27
CA ALA A 209 10.60 -7.80 12.80
C ALA A 209 10.68 -7.94 11.27
N LEU A 210 10.42 -6.86 10.53
CA LEU A 210 10.40 -6.81 9.08
C LEU A 210 11.61 -6.06 8.48
N GLU A 211 12.68 -5.82 9.24
CA GLU A 211 13.83 -4.99 8.84
C GLU A 211 14.40 -5.37 7.47
N ASN A 212 14.47 -6.67 7.18
CA ASN A 212 14.98 -7.19 5.91
C ASN A 212 13.86 -7.42 4.86
N GLU A 213 12.59 -7.21 5.24
CA GLU A 213 11.45 -7.57 4.41
C GLU A 213 10.71 -6.34 3.86
N TYR A 214 10.59 -5.25 4.64
CA TYR A 214 9.83 -4.10 4.17
C TYR A 214 10.56 -3.36 3.05
N ASP A 215 9.78 -2.85 2.10
CA ASP A 215 10.27 -2.10 0.96
C ASP A 215 10.34 -0.61 1.25
N PHE A 216 9.32 -0.04 1.91
CA PHE A 216 9.35 1.35 2.35
C PHE A 216 8.42 1.60 3.56
N ILE A 217 8.69 2.70 4.25
CA ILE A 217 7.84 3.23 5.33
C ILE A 217 7.49 4.68 4.97
N ALA A 218 6.19 5.00 5.02
CA ALA A 218 5.64 6.33 4.79
C ALA A 218 4.95 6.87 6.06
N PRO A 219 5.70 7.40 7.04
CA PRO A 219 5.11 7.89 8.28
C PRO A 219 4.05 8.95 8.01
N GLN A 220 2.90 8.85 8.68
CA GLN A 220 1.85 9.87 8.63
C GLN A 220 2.32 11.12 9.39
N LEU A 221 2.58 12.20 8.65
CA LEU A 221 3.04 13.50 9.17
C LEU A 221 1.88 14.50 9.27
N TYR A 222 0.70 14.03 9.65
CA TYR A 222 -0.54 14.78 9.79
C TYR A 222 -1.38 14.24 10.95
N ASN A 223 -2.38 15.00 11.40
CA ASN A 223 -3.29 14.64 12.49
C ASN A 223 -2.64 14.30 13.84
N GLN A 224 -1.38 14.71 14.04
CA GLN A 224 -0.63 14.47 15.28
C GLN A 224 -0.56 15.71 16.19
N ALA A 225 -1.34 16.72 15.89
CA ALA A 225 -1.53 17.94 16.71
C ALA A 225 -0.21 18.58 17.18
N GLY A 226 -0.03 18.71 18.48
CA GLY A 226 1.15 19.31 19.11
C GLY A 226 2.37 18.39 19.23
N ASP A 227 2.28 17.13 18.78
CA ASP A 227 3.47 16.27 18.70
C ASP A 227 4.43 16.79 17.62
N GLY A 228 5.71 16.49 17.73
CA GLY A 228 6.70 17.12 16.86
C GLY A 228 8.12 16.66 17.12
N ILE A 229 9.06 17.53 16.85
CA ILE A 229 10.51 17.30 16.99
C ILE A 229 11.20 18.46 17.71
N SER A 230 12.37 18.20 18.27
CA SER A 230 13.26 19.25 18.76
C SER A 230 14.32 19.58 17.71
N ILE A 231 14.48 20.87 17.42
CA ILE A 231 15.59 21.42 16.65
C ILE A 231 16.39 22.34 17.58
N GLY A 232 17.57 21.89 18.01
CA GLY A 232 18.28 22.53 19.10
C GLY A 232 17.45 22.46 20.40
N THR A 233 17.10 23.63 20.95
CA THR A 233 16.27 23.75 22.17
C THR A 233 14.79 24.04 21.87
N GLU A 234 14.43 24.21 20.61
CA GLU A 234 13.07 24.59 20.18
C GLU A 234 12.26 23.34 19.81
N TRP A 235 11.00 23.28 20.29
CA TRP A 235 10.03 22.28 19.88
C TRP A 235 9.25 22.74 18.65
N ILE A 236 9.31 21.97 17.57
CA ILE A 236 8.56 22.23 16.35
C ILE A 236 7.41 21.24 16.25
N ALA A 237 6.20 21.71 16.51
CA ALA A 237 5.01 20.87 16.46
C ALA A 237 4.60 20.57 15.00
N GLN A 238 4.04 19.37 14.78
CA GLN A 238 3.55 18.92 13.48
C GLN A 238 2.51 19.86 12.87
N ASN A 239 1.62 20.43 13.68
CA ASN A 239 0.57 21.35 13.26
C ASN A 239 1.00 22.83 13.17
N ASN A 240 2.28 23.14 13.33
CA ASN A 240 2.81 24.48 13.15
C ASN A 240 3.06 24.79 11.66
N ASP A 241 2.06 25.37 11.00
CA ASP A 241 2.13 25.65 9.56
C ASP A 241 3.22 26.67 9.19
N SER A 242 3.59 27.59 10.10
CA SER A 242 4.66 28.56 9.86
C SER A 242 6.06 27.97 9.86
N ARG A 243 6.22 26.77 10.45
CA ARG A 243 7.50 26.05 10.58
C ARG A 243 7.44 24.69 9.84
N LYS A 244 6.63 24.58 8.80
CA LYS A 244 6.38 23.32 8.10
C LYS A 244 7.64 22.73 7.46
N TYR A 245 8.48 23.57 6.86
CA TYR A 245 9.77 23.13 6.31
C TYR A 245 10.66 22.54 7.41
N ASP A 246 10.82 23.26 8.53
CA ASP A 246 11.68 22.81 9.63
C ASP A 246 11.20 21.49 10.21
N PHE A 247 9.87 21.33 10.36
CA PHE A 247 9.29 20.06 10.81
C PHE A 247 9.58 18.94 9.84
N LEU A 248 9.28 19.12 8.54
CA LEU A 248 9.47 18.07 7.53
C LEU A 248 10.94 17.68 7.38
N TYR A 249 11.83 18.67 7.27
CA TYR A 249 13.25 18.43 7.17
C TYR A 249 13.80 17.73 8.42
N GLY A 250 13.47 18.25 9.58
CA GLY A 250 13.96 17.72 10.85
C GLY A 250 13.46 16.31 11.15
N ILE A 251 12.19 15.99 10.89
CA ILE A 251 11.65 14.64 11.10
C ILE A 251 12.25 13.64 10.11
N SER A 252 12.36 14.00 8.83
CA SER A 252 12.99 13.16 7.81
C SER A 252 14.44 12.85 8.12
N LYS A 253 15.18 13.88 8.56
CA LYS A 253 16.56 13.71 9.04
C LYS A 253 16.63 12.80 10.25
N SER A 254 15.73 13.00 11.23
CA SER A 254 15.68 12.19 12.45
C SER A 254 15.45 10.70 12.14
N PHE A 255 14.54 10.38 11.21
CA PHE A 255 14.34 9.00 10.75
C PHE A 255 15.56 8.47 10.03
N ASN A 256 16.15 9.22 9.11
CA ASN A 256 17.30 8.74 8.35
C ASN A 256 18.53 8.47 9.23
N GLU A 257 18.72 9.26 10.27
CA GLU A 257 19.87 9.15 11.19
C GLU A 257 19.60 8.28 12.42
N GLY A 258 18.35 7.94 12.72
CA GLY A 258 17.97 7.31 13.98
C GLY A 258 18.19 8.25 15.17
N SER A 259 17.94 9.54 14.99
CA SER A 259 18.20 10.60 15.96
C SER A 259 16.90 11.20 16.52
N GLY A 260 16.99 12.12 17.49
CA GLY A 260 15.82 12.79 18.04
C GLY A 260 14.83 11.85 18.77
N GLY A 261 15.29 10.67 19.19
CA GLY A 261 14.45 9.67 19.87
C GLY A 261 13.67 8.77 18.91
N PHE A 262 13.90 8.85 17.60
CA PHE A 262 13.27 7.99 16.60
C PHE A 262 14.16 6.81 16.19
N ILE A 263 13.52 5.74 15.69
CA ILE A 263 14.23 4.63 15.07
C ILE A 263 14.81 5.06 13.72
N GLN A 264 15.88 4.40 13.30
CA GLN A 264 16.44 4.63 11.98
C GLN A 264 15.61 3.95 10.89
N ILE A 265 15.35 4.68 9.80
CA ILE A 265 14.78 4.18 8.55
C ILE A 265 15.75 4.57 7.43
N PRO A 266 16.31 3.60 6.67
CA PRO A 266 17.21 3.91 5.56
C PRO A 266 16.59 4.88 4.55
N ALA A 267 17.35 5.86 4.07
CA ALA A 267 16.84 6.90 3.16
C ALA A 267 16.16 6.35 1.90
N ASN A 268 16.67 5.25 1.35
CA ASN A 268 16.09 4.60 0.19
C ASN A 268 14.81 3.79 0.49
N LYS A 269 14.42 3.71 1.76
CA LYS A 269 13.18 3.08 2.22
C LYS A 269 12.25 4.05 2.95
N LEU A 270 12.61 5.33 3.06
CA LEU A 270 11.83 6.37 3.70
C LEU A 270 11.02 7.14 2.66
N ALA A 271 9.72 7.19 2.84
CA ALA A 271 8.81 8.14 2.21
C ALA A 271 8.22 9.08 3.26
N ILE A 272 7.35 10.00 2.87
CA ILE A 272 6.57 10.81 3.80
C ILE A 272 5.08 10.73 3.47
N GLY A 273 4.25 10.54 4.50
CA GLY A 273 2.79 10.59 4.40
C GLY A 273 2.27 12.00 4.68
N ILE A 274 1.63 12.61 3.69
CA ILE A 274 1.03 13.94 3.79
C ILE A 274 -0.38 13.95 3.20
N PRO A 275 -1.31 14.81 3.69
CA PRO A 275 -2.64 14.91 3.13
C PRO A 275 -2.60 15.44 1.68
N ALA A 276 -3.40 14.83 0.80
CA ALA A 276 -3.49 15.23 -0.61
C ALA A 276 -4.13 16.62 -0.81
N ASN A 277 -4.96 17.05 0.15
CA ASN A 277 -5.60 18.37 0.15
C ASN A 277 -6.02 18.75 1.58
N GLU A 278 -6.50 20.00 1.78
CA GLU A 278 -6.91 20.52 3.10
C GLU A 278 -8.07 19.76 3.75
N ASP A 279 -8.85 19.03 2.95
CA ASP A 279 -10.04 18.30 3.41
C ASP A 279 -9.70 16.85 3.84
N ALA A 280 -8.50 16.39 3.51
CA ALA A 280 -8.04 15.03 3.79
C ALA A 280 -7.53 14.83 5.22
N ALA A 281 -7.26 15.90 5.97
CA ALA A 281 -6.80 15.82 7.36
C ALA A 281 -7.19 17.06 8.17
N ALA A 282 -7.27 16.93 9.49
CA ALA A 282 -7.56 18.05 10.37
C ALA A 282 -6.42 19.08 10.37
N ASN A 283 -5.18 18.63 10.22
CA ASN A 283 -3.97 19.43 10.14
C ASN A 283 -2.86 18.66 9.38
N GLY A 284 -1.81 19.39 8.97
CA GLY A 284 -0.65 18.79 8.29
C GLY A 284 -0.64 18.98 6.78
N PHE A 285 -1.69 19.49 6.17
CA PHE A 285 -1.69 19.81 4.74
C PHE A 285 -0.62 20.87 4.41
N ILE A 286 0.11 20.67 3.33
CA ILE A 286 1.17 21.55 2.87
C ILE A 286 0.65 22.40 1.71
N LYS A 287 0.40 23.70 1.99
CA LYS A 287 -0.19 24.62 1.00
C LYS A 287 0.75 24.93 -0.15
N ASP A 288 2.05 25.04 0.14
CA ASP A 288 3.07 25.29 -0.87
C ASP A 288 3.88 24.01 -1.12
N PRO A 289 3.69 23.35 -2.27
CA PRO A 289 4.40 22.12 -2.59
C PRO A 289 5.91 22.30 -2.71
N THR A 290 6.41 23.53 -2.91
CA THR A 290 7.86 23.82 -2.94
C THR A 290 8.51 23.46 -1.60
N THR A 291 7.78 23.54 -0.51
CA THR A 291 8.24 23.11 0.82
C THR A 291 8.66 21.64 0.82
N VAL A 292 7.90 20.77 0.14
CA VAL A 292 8.25 19.34 0.01
C VAL A 292 9.49 19.17 -0.84
N TYR A 293 9.54 19.83 -2.01
CA TYR A 293 10.68 19.73 -2.93
C TYR A 293 11.99 20.24 -2.34
N GLN A 294 11.95 21.13 -1.36
CA GLN A 294 13.14 21.62 -0.67
C GLN A 294 13.67 20.66 0.41
N VAL A 295 12.83 19.74 0.87
CA VAL A 295 13.19 18.75 1.91
C VAL A 295 13.89 17.54 1.27
N PHE A 296 13.53 17.20 0.05
CA PHE A 296 14.00 16.06 -0.74
C PHE A 296 14.76 16.51 -1.99
#